data_741fa75bca260ed73ce92ba6c6fbd4db
#
_entry.id   741fa75bca260ed73ce92ba6c6fbd4db
#
_cell.length_a   1.000
_cell.length_b   1.000
_cell.length_c   1.000
_cell.angle_alpha   90.00
_cell.angle_beta   90.00
_cell.angle_gamma   90.00
#
_symmetry.space_group_name_H-M   'P 1'
#
loop_
_entity.id
_entity.type
_entity.pdbx_description
1 polymer ?
#
loop_
_entity_poly.entity_id
_entity_poly.type
_entity_poly.pdbx_seq_one_letter_code
_entity_poly.pdbx_strand_id
1 'polypeptide(L)'
;MNPKKNSGRSVAISKRKAQPNALDTLGDNPTEEEIKTAVANVALADLEERVADVRESWETDSLFEDAFEELSSENTVSLDDPKLCTPEEASRLRRELREYGPAVFCQRTVDAGHYTARKLLSAFGIRPPAFLEGENDDAYFHLLSLAITRELGKRAKILHYNTVDDAVDLIAKSNNIILITGAGISTSLGIPDFRSQGTGLYSKLEHLGLSDPQEVFDIGVFKQDPTIFYSVAKDILPSTDKYTPTHKFIAMLHEKGKLLTNYSQNIDNLEVKAGVPKDKLIQCHGSFGTATCVQCGYKCQGEKIFPEIKADKIPRCPRCVQTLRTAGAPPKRKRSAGTEKKRRRWDADSSDESEYDIPEAGVMKPDITFFGEALPDEFSRRLTEHDRDKVDLVIVIGTSLKVTPVSEIVSWLDADIPQIYVSRQAVNHINFDIDLLGDCDVVVAELCRRLEWSMVHEMIPKDQKVEVRTEPGYKSRHVFEEEKKNKKKAKK
;
A
#
# COMPACT_ATOMS: atom_id res chain seq x y z
N MET A 1 47.11 12.59 3.94
CA MET A 1 46.28 11.37 4.12
C MET A 1 45.09 11.48 3.19
N ASN A 2 45.04 10.68 2.14
CA ASN A 2 44.02 10.73 1.08
C ASN A 2 42.71 10.10 1.54
N PRO A 3 41.55 10.68 1.22
CA PRO A 3 40.27 10.00 1.42
C PRO A 3 39.99 9.02 0.27
N LYS A 4 39.70 7.79 0.63
CA LYS A 4 39.36 6.70 -0.29
C LYS A 4 38.05 6.99 -1.04
N LYS A 5 38.10 6.86 -2.35
CA LYS A 5 36.94 6.85 -3.27
C LYS A 5 36.07 5.62 -2.94
N ASN A 6 34.83 5.84 -2.56
CA ASN A 6 33.81 4.80 -2.57
C ASN A 6 33.31 4.64 -4.01
N SER A 7 33.60 3.52 -4.61
CA SER A 7 33.09 3.10 -5.90
C SER A 7 31.65 2.66 -5.75
N GLY A 8 30.71 3.39 -6.39
CA GLY A 8 29.34 2.94 -6.55
C GLY A 8 29.29 1.60 -7.26
N ARG A 9 28.73 0.60 -6.61
CA ARG A 9 28.30 -0.66 -7.23
C ARG A 9 27.02 -0.36 -8.02
N SER A 10 27.13 -0.37 -9.33
CA SER A 10 25.98 -0.51 -10.21
C SER A 10 25.37 -1.88 -9.96
N VAL A 11 24.11 -1.91 -9.55
CA VAL A 11 23.33 -3.14 -9.49
C VAL A 11 23.13 -3.59 -10.94
N ALA A 12 23.85 -4.63 -11.33
CA ALA A 12 23.66 -5.28 -12.61
C ALA A 12 22.30 -6.01 -12.54
N ILE A 13 21.38 -5.60 -13.40
CA ILE A 13 20.15 -6.37 -13.69
C ILE A 13 20.62 -7.75 -14.15
N SER A 14 20.42 -8.74 -13.28
CA SER A 14 20.73 -10.12 -13.56
C SER A 14 19.87 -10.57 -14.74
N LYS A 15 20.49 -10.82 -15.89
CA LYS A 15 19.82 -11.45 -17.03
C LYS A 15 19.24 -12.78 -16.52
N ARG A 16 17.92 -12.88 -16.51
CA ARG A 16 17.20 -14.14 -16.24
C ARG A 16 17.84 -15.24 -17.05
N LYS A 17 18.44 -16.22 -16.39
CA LYS A 17 18.77 -17.50 -17.00
C LYS A 17 17.43 -18.19 -17.22
N ALA A 18 17.10 -18.46 -18.48
CA ALA A 18 15.96 -19.30 -18.80
C ALA A 18 16.14 -20.63 -18.07
N GLN A 19 15.28 -20.92 -17.10
CA GLN A 19 15.21 -22.25 -16.48
C GLN A 19 14.71 -23.23 -17.54
N PRO A 20 15.25 -24.47 -17.60
CA PRO A 20 14.71 -25.49 -18.50
C PRO A 20 13.23 -25.73 -18.13
N ASN A 21 12.36 -25.73 -19.15
CA ASN A 21 10.95 -26.04 -18.97
C ASN A 21 10.86 -27.40 -18.26
N ALA A 22 10.20 -27.47 -17.11
CA ALA A 22 10.07 -28.74 -16.38
C ALA A 22 9.33 -29.82 -17.21
N LEU A 23 8.61 -29.42 -18.23
CA LEU A 23 8.03 -30.29 -19.25
C LEU A 23 9.10 -30.99 -20.12
N ASP A 24 10.30 -30.40 -20.27
CA ASP A 24 11.42 -30.98 -21.02
C ASP A 24 12.12 -32.11 -20.26
N THR A 25 11.82 -32.29 -18.98
CA THR A 25 12.37 -33.39 -18.14
C THR A 25 11.45 -34.61 -18.07
N LEU A 26 10.24 -34.52 -18.63
CA LEU A 26 9.30 -35.63 -18.72
C LEU A 26 9.64 -36.52 -19.90
N GLY A 27 9.58 -37.85 -19.70
CA GLY A 27 9.84 -38.83 -20.74
C GLY A 27 8.82 -38.76 -21.89
N ASP A 28 9.07 -39.52 -22.98
CA ASP A 28 8.29 -39.45 -24.22
C ASP A 28 6.76 -39.71 -24.10
N ASN A 29 6.28 -40.24 -22.96
CA ASN A 29 4.85 -40.43 -22.67
C ASN A 29 4.58 -40.29 -21.17
N PRO A 30 4.54 -39.05 -20.65
CA PRO A 30 4.29 -38.86 -19.23
C PRO A 30 2.83 -39.15 -18.86
N THR A 31 2.65 -39.74 -17.70
CA THR A 31 1.34 -39.98 -17.12
C THR A 31 0.71 -38.63 -16.69
N GLU A 32 -0.61 -38.59 -16.59
CA GLU A 32 -1.35 -37.40 -16.15
C GLU A 32 -0.92 -36.92 -14.73
N GLU A 33 -0.49 -37.89 -13.89
CA GLU A 33 0.02 -37.68 -12.55
C GLU A 33 1.44 -37.06 -12.55
N GLU A 34 2.32 -37.51 -13.45
CA GLU A 34 3.66 -36.94 -13.63
C GLU A 34 3.60 -35.51 -14.17
N ILE A 35 2.67 -35.22 -15.08
CA ILE A 35 2.43 -33.86 -15.60
C ILE A 35 1.95 -32.94 -14.46
N LYS A 36 0.97 -33.36 -13.65
CA LYS A 36 0.48 -32.58 -12.50
C LYS A 36 1.59 -32.31 -11.50
N THR A 37 2.39 -33.31 -11.16
CA THR A 37 3.51 -33.16 -10.23
C THR A 37 4.58 -32.20 -10.78
N ALA A 38 4.88 -32.27 -12.08
CA ALA A 38 5.81 -31.33 -12.70
C ALA A 38 5.31 -29.88 -12.70
N VAL A 39 4.03 -29.67 -12.99
CA VAL A 39 3.39 -28.34 -12.93
C VAL A 39 3.38 -27.81 -11.50
N ALA A 40 3.05 -28.64 -10.51
CA ALA A 40 3.08 -28.25 -9.10
C ALA A 40 4.49 -27.88 -8.63
N ASN A 41 5.51 -28.63 -9.03
CA ASN A 41 6.91 -28.33 -8.70
C ASN A 41 7.41 -27.04 -9.36
N VAL A 42 6.98 -26.73 -10.59
CA VAL A 42 7.30 -25.46 -11.25
C VAL A 42 6.65 -24.29 -10.53
N ALA A 43 5.38 -24.40 -10.17
CA ALA A 43 4.66 -23.37 -9.44
C ALA A 43 5.25 -23.14 -8.04
N LEU A 44 5.69 -24.22 -7.37
CA LEU A 44 6.36 -24.14 -6.08
C LEU A 44 7.74 -23.47 -6.21
N ALA A 45 8.53 -23.83 -7.24
CA ALA A 45 9.83 -23.22 -7.49
C ALA A 45 9.72 -21.73 -7.87
N ASP A 46 8.70 -21.34 -8.66
CA ASP A 46 8.40 -19.94 -8.97
C ASP A 46 8.02 -19.16 -7.70
N LEU A 47 7.22 -19.78 -6.83
CA LEU A 47 6.87 -19.18 -5.52
C LEU A 47 8.11 -19.05 -4.62
N GLU A 48 8.99 -20.06 -4.59
CA GLU A 48 10.24 -20.04 -3.82
C GLU A 48 11.21 -18.97 -4.35
N GLU A 49 11.34 -18.82 -5.66
CA GLU A 49 12.15 -17.78 -6.30
C GLU A 49 11.59 -16.40 -5.99
N ARG A 50 10.28 -16.21 -6.11
CA ARG A 50 9.59 -14.97 -5.73
C ARG A 50 9.79 -14.64 -4.25
N VAL A 51 9.73 -15.63 -3.36
CA VAL A 51 9.99 -15.48 -1.93
C VAL A 51 11.47 -15.23 -1.62
N ALA A 52 12.40 -15.80 -2.39
CA ALA A 52 13.83 -15.58 -2.22
C ALA A 52 14.27 -14.19 -2.70
N ASP A 53 13.80 -13.76 -3.87
CA ASP A 53 14.02 -12.39 -4.38
C ASP A 53 13.47 -11.33 -3.43
N VAL A 54 12.38 -11.68 -2.74
CA VAL A 54 11.69 -10.87 -1.73
C VAL A 54 12.57 -10.62 -0.50
N ARG A 55 13.45 -11.55 -0.10
CA ARG A 55 14.31 -11.40 1.09
C ARG A 55 15.42 -10.36 0.96
N GLU A 56 15.74 -9.91 -0.24
CA GLU A 56 16.87 -9.00 -0.49
C GLU A 56 16.46 -7.53 -0.68
N SER A 57 15.18 -7.16 -0.76
CA SER A 57 14.71 -5.79 -0.93
C SER A 57 13.65 -5.39 0.09
N TRP A 58 13.61 -4.12 0.46
CA TRP A 58 12.62 -3.53 1.39
C TRP A 58 11.21 -3.39 0.78
N GLU A 59 11.08 -3.56 -0.53
CA GLU A 59 9.79 -3.64 -1.26
C GLU A 59 9.06 -4.97 -1.02
N THR A 60 9.69 -5.89 -0.36
CA THR A 60 9.44 -7.32 -0.33
C THR A 60 8.24 -7.75 0.51
N ASP A 61 7.99 -7.11 1.64
CA ASP A 61 6.86 -7.51 2.50
C ASP A 61 5.51 -7.28 1.81
N SER A 62 5.41 -6.24 0.99
CA SER A 62 4.20 -5.97 0.21
C SER A 62 3.93 -7.04 -0.85
N LEU A 63 4.95 -7.41 -1.63
CA LEU A 63 4.85 -8.43 -2.68
C LEU A 63 4.60 -9.83 -2.08
N PHE A 64 5.24 -10.13 -0.95
CA PHE A 64 5.04 -11.36 -0.22
C PHE A 64 3.60 -11.50 0.27
N GLU A 65 3.06 -10.45 0.91
CA GLU A 65 1.67 -10.45 1.40
C GLU A 65 0.67 -10.46 0.23
N ASP A 66 0.96 -9.79 -0.89
CA ASP A 66 0.13 -9.83 -2.08
C ASP A 66 0.11 -11.24 -2.70
N ALA A 67 1.26 -11.92 -2.78
CA ALA A 67 1.33 -13.31 -3.24
C ALA A 67 0.55 -14.28 -2.32
N PHE A 68 0.63 -14.10 -1.00
CA PHE A 68 -0.18 -14.89 -0.06
C PHE A 68 -1.67 -14.60 -0.16
N GLU A 69 -2.06 -13.37 -0.43
CA GLU A 69 -3.46 -12.99 -0.62
C GLU A 69 -4.02 -13.53 -1.93
N GLU A 70 -3.24 -13.50 -3.00
CA GLU A 70 -3.57 -14.10 -4.30
C GLU A 70 -3.82 -15.60 -4.15
N LEU A 71 -2.91 -16.33 -3.47
CA LEU A 71 -3.10 -17.73 -3.11
C LEU A 71 -4.34 -17.96 -2.22
N SER A 72 -4.76 -16.93 -1.47
CA SER A 72 -5.96 -17.00 -0.63
C SER A 72 -7.24 -16.66 -1.39
N SER A 73 -7.18 -15.82 -2.43
CA SER A 73 -8.33 -15.30 -3.17
C SER A 73 -8.81 -16.21 -4.30
N GLU A 74 -7.94 -17.00 -4.92
CA GLU A 74 -8.28 -17.86 -6.05
C GLU A 74 -9.22 -19.03 -5.72
N ASN A 75 -9.37 -19.37 -4.44
CA ASN A 75 -10.25 -20.44 -4.01
C ASN A 75 -11.44 -19.94 -3.19
N THR A 76 -12.59 -19.81 -3.84
CA THR A 76 -13.90 -19.75 -3.19
C THR A 76 -14.28 -21.11 -2.57
N VAL A 77 -13.43 -21.65 -1.69
CA VAL A 77 -13.78 -22.82 -0.91
C VAL A 77 -14.77 -22.38 0.16
N SER A 78 -15.91 -23.07 0.24
CA SER A 78 -16.93 -22.84 1.26
C SER A 78 -16.31 -22.82 2.66
N LEU A 79 -16.73 -21.88 3.50
CA LEU A 79 -16.33 -21.77 4.92
C LEU A 79 -16.66 -23.06 5.72
N ASP A 80 -17.50 -23.93 5.18
CA ASP A 80 -17.93 -25.21 5.77
C ASP A 80 -17.07 -26.40 5.34
N ASP A 81 -15.88 -26.21 4.71
CA ASP A 81 -15.01 -27.31 4.34
C ASP A 81 -14.39 -27.93 5.62
N PRO A 82 -14.68 -29.20 5.93
CA PRO A 82 -14.12 -29.90 7.09
C PRO A 82 -12.59 -30.06 7.04
N LYS A 83 -11.98 -29.81 5.87
CA LYS A 83 -10.53 -29.82 5.67
C LYS A 83 -9.86 -28.53 6.15
N LEU A 84 -10.62 -27.50 6.54
CA LEU A 84 -10.10 -26.25 7.07
C LEU A 84 -10.30 -26.20 8.60
N CYS A 85 -9.48 -25.38 9.27
CA CYS A 85 -9.66 -25.09 10.69
C CYS A 85 -10.83 -24.14 10.91
N THR A 86 -11.62 -24.38 11.97
CA THR A 86 -12.56 -23.37 12.43
C THR A 86 -11.80 -22.17 13.03
N PRO A 87 -12.42 -20.98 13.12
CA PRO A 87 -11.78 -19.82 13.73
C PRO A 87 -11.32 -20.06 15.18
N GLU A 88 -12.06 -20.87 15.96
CA GLU A 88 -11.70 -21.27 17.32
C GLU A 88 -10.49 -22.21 17.33
N GLU A 89 -10.47 -23.21 16.44
CA GLU A 89 -9.33 -24.10 16.24
C GLU A 89 -8.09 -23.30 15.87
N ALA A 90 -8.21 -22.41 14.89
CA ALA A 90 -7.13 -21.54 14.44
C ALA A 90 -6.59 -20.67 15.58
N SER A 91 -7.46 -20.07 16.38
CA SER A 91 -7.06 -19.26 17.52
C SER A 91 -6.32 -20.08 18.59
N ARG A 92 -6.74 -21.32 18.86
CA ARG A 92 -6.05 -22.23 19.77
C ARG A 92 -4.68 -22.61 19.26
N LEU A 93 -4.59 -23.04 17.98
CA LEU A 93 -3.32 -23.46 17.35
C LEU A 93 -2.29 -22.34 17.31
N ARG A 94 -2.70 -21.10 16.98
CA ARG A 94 -1.80 -19.95 17.04
C ARG A 94 -1.26 -19.67 18.45
N ARG A 95 -2.07 -19.89 19.48
CA ARG A 95 -1.64 -19.76 20.89
C ARG A 95 -0.65 -20.85 21.24
N GLU A 96 -0.95 -22.11 20.90
CA GLU A 96 -0.05 -23.26 21.15
C GLU A 96 1.28 -23.08 20.43
N LEU A 97 1.29 -22.57 19.20
CA LEU A 97 2.52 -22.24 18.47
C LEU A 97 3.40 -21.23 19.22
N ARG A 98 2.78 -20.17 19.76
CA ARG A 98 3.52 -19.13 20.51
C ARG A 98 3.98 -19.62 21.88
N GLU A 99 3.21 -20.50 22.54
CA GLU A 99 3.51 -21.04 23.86
C GLU A 99 4.64 -22.07 23.81
N TYR A 100 4.60 -22.99 22.85
CA TYR A 100 5.54 -24.14 22.82
C TYR A 100 6.66 -23.97 21.78
N GLY A 101 6.56 -23.00 20.89
CA GLY A 101 7.50 -22.79 19.79
C GLY A 101 7.29 -23.77 18.63
N PRO A 102 7.91 -23.50 17.45
CA PRO A 102 7.61 -24.22 16.20
C PRO A 102 7.93 -25.72 16.24
N ALA A 103 9.06 -26.12 16.85
CA ALA A 103 9.46 -27.52 16.89
C ALA A 103 8.49 -28.39 17.69
N VAL A 104 8.15 -27.97 18.91
CA VAL A 104 7.22 -28.72 19.78
C VAL A 104 5.81 -28.67 19.20
N PHE A 105 5.42 -27.55 18.60
CA PHE A 105 4.13 -27.41 17.91
C PHE A 105 4.00 -28.45 16.78
N CYS A 106 4.99 -28.56 15.88
CA CYS A 106 4.97 -29.53 14.80
C CYS A 106 4.92 -30.96 15.31
N GLN A 107 5.71 -31.31 16.36
CA GLN A 107 5.66 -32.63 16.97
C GLN A 107 4.27 -32.96 17.53
N ARG A 108 3.57 -32.01 18.14
CA ARG A 108 2.24 -32.22 18.75
C ARG A 108 1.10 -32.22 17.75
N THR A 109 1.29 -31.65 16.58
CA THR A 109 0.25 -31.51 15.56
C THR A 109 0.46 -32.45 14.38
N VAL A 110 1.50 -32.25 13.59
CA VAL A 110 1.78 -33.00 12.36
C VAL A 110 2.35 -34.39 12.67
N ASP A 111 3.44 -34.44 13.44
CA ASP A 111 4.15 -35.69 13.72
C ASP A 111 3.27 -36.64 14.56
N ALA A 112 2.42 -36.10 15.42
CA ALA A 112 1.43 -36.87 16.17
C ALA A 112 0.22 -37.32 15.32
N GLY A 113 0.12 -36.88 14.07
CA GLY A 113 -0.97 -37.23 13.15
C GLY A 113 -2.33 -36.60 13.51
N HIS A 114 -2.35 -35.58 14.36
CA HIS A 114 -3.60 -34.89 14.74
C HIS A 114 -4.09 -33.92 13.69
N TYR A 115 -3.18 -33.32 12.94
CA TYR A 115 -3.45 -32.35 11.89
C TYR A 115 -2.61 -32.65 10.66
N THR A 116 -3.15 -32.40 9.47
CA THR A 116 -2.38 -32.37 8.24
C THR A 116 -1.75 -31.00 8.06
N ALA A 117 -0.59 -30.92 7.37
CA ALA A 117 0.04 -29.66 7.02
C ALA A 117 -0.92 -28.76 6.24
N ARG A 118 -1.69 -29.36 5.31
CA ARG A 118 -2.76 -28.68 4.56
C ARG A 118 -3.78 -28.01 5.48
N LYS A 119 -4.29 -28.71 6.53
CA LYS A 119 -5.26 -28.14 7.48
C LYS A 119 -4.62 -27.03 8.31
N LEU A 120 -3.37 -27.20 8.75
CA LEU A 120 -2.64 -26.19 9.54
C LEU A 120 -2.40 -24.88 8.80
N LEU A 121 -2.22 -24.89 7.47
CA LEU A 121 -2.14 -23.67 6.68
C LEU A 121 -3.33 -22.75 6.92
N SER A 122 -4.54 -23.31 6.97
CA SER A 122 -5.76 -22.55 7.21
C SER A 122 -5.81 -21.93 8.61
N ALA A 123 -5.15 -22.56 9.62
CA ALA A 123 -5.03 -21.99 10.96
C ALA A 123 -4.23 -20.68 10.94
N PHE A 124 -3.31 -20.51 10.00
CA PHE A 124 -2.49 -19.30 9.83
C PHE A 124 -3.05 -18.33 8.79
N GLY A 125 -4.29 -18.55 8.32
CA GLY A 125 -4.97 -17.67 7.36
C GLY A 125 -4.53 -17.87 5.91
N ILE A 126 -3.88 -19.01 5.60
CA ILE A 126 -3.45 -19.37 4.26
C ILE A 126 -4.36 -20.48 3.74
N ARG A 127 -5.00 -20.28 2.61
CA ARG A 127 -5.74 -21.33 1.93
C ARG A 127 -4.76 -22.19 1.13
N PRO A 128 -4.89 -23.53 1.21
CA PRO A 128 -4.05 -24.40 0.41
C PRO A 128 -4.21 -24.09 -1.08
N PRO A 129 -3.11 -23.89 -1.82
CA PRO A 129 -3.17 -23.57 -3.24
C PRO A 129 -3.86 -24.66 -4.04
N ALA A 130 -4.63 -24.29 -5.08
CA ALA A 130 -5.37 -25.22 -5.92
C ALA A 130 -4.41 -26.19 -6.68
N PHE A 131 -3.22 -25.71 -7.05
CA PHE A 131 -2.23 -26.52 -7.76
C PHE A 131 -1.61 -27.66 -6.91
N LEU A 132 -1.73 -27.57 -5.55
CA LEU A 132 -1.32 -28.66 -4.65
C LEU A 132 -2.50 -29.58 -4.29
N GLU A 133 -3.69 -29.37 -4.86
CA GLU A 133 -4.84 -30.20 -4.54
C GLU A 133 -4.68 -31.64 -5.06
N GLY A 134 -4.70 -32.59 -4.14
CA GLY A 134 -4.47 -34.02 -4.44
C GLY A 134 -3.05 -34.49 -4.18
N GLU A 135 -2.10 -33.58 -3.91
CA GLU A 135 -0.74 -33.92 -3.52
C GLU A 135 -0.67 -34.46 -2.08
N ASN A 136 0.42 -35.17 -1.79
CA ASN A 136 0.73 -35.68 -0.45
C ASN A 136 0.92 -34.50 0.53
N ASP A 137 0.70 -34.75 1.83
CA ASP A 137 0.83 -33.73 2.88
C ASP A 137 2.25 -33.12 2.94
N ASP A 138 3.26 -33.88 2.53
CA ASP A 138 4.65 -33.42 2.44
C ASP A 138 4.85 -32.21 1.51
N ALA A 139 4.06 -32.12 0.44
CA ALA A 139 4.11 -31.00 -0.50
C ALA A 139 3.72 -29.65 0.15
N TYR A 140 3.00 -29.69 1.26
CA TYR A 140 2.58 -28.52 2.00
C TYR A 140 3.56 -28.07 3.10
N PHE A 141 4.57 -28.89 3.45
CA PHE A 141 5.47 -28.59 4.59
C PHE A 141 6.28 -27.31 4.40
N HIS A 142 6.75 -27.06 3.18
CA HIS A 142 7.51 -25.82 2.93
C HIS A 142 6.63 -24.59 3.17
N LEU A 143 5.43 -24.58 2.59
CA LEU A 143 4.46 -23.51 2.75
C LEU A 143 4.01 -23.36 4.22
N LEU A 144 3.86 -24.47 4.94
CA LEU A 144 3.58 -24.46 6.38
C LEU A 144 4.72 -23.83 7.19
N SER A 145 5.97 -24.11 6.86
CA SER A 145 7.14 -23.51 7.49
C SER A 145 7.16 -21.98 7.32
N LEU A 146 6.85 -21.50 6.11
CA LEU A 146 6.70 -20.06 5.84
C LEU A 146 5.54 -19.46 6.63
N ALA A 147 4.39 -20.15 6.68
CA ALA A 147 3.22 -19.71 7.44
C ALA A 147 3.50 -19.59 8.94
N ILE A 148 4.21 -20.56 9.51
CA ILE A 148 4.64 -20.58 10.92
C ILE A 148 5.59 -19.40 11.19
N THR A 149 6.59 -19.21 10.34
CA THR A 149 7.56 -18.10 10.48
C THR A 149 6.85 -16.74 10.43
N ARG A 150 5.94 -16.58 9.46
CA ARG A 150 5.10 -15.37 9.33
C ARG A 150 4.24 -15.15 10.57
N GLU A 151 3.59 -16.18 11.10
CA GLU A 151 2.74 -16.06 12.28
C GLU A 151 3.54 -15.69 13.53
N LEU A 152 4.74 -16.23 13.70
CA LEU A 152 5.62 -15.88 14.82
C LEU A 152 6.17 -14.45 14.73
N GLY A 153 6.35 -13.94 13.52
CA GLY A 153 6.75 -12.55 13.27
C GLY A 153 5.66 -11.51 13.61
N LYS A 154 4.38 -11.93 13.67
CA LYS A 154 3.30 -11.01 14.03
C LYS A 154 3.32 -10.66 15.51
N ARG A 155 2.88 -9.44 15.84
CA ARG A 155 2.63 -9.01 17.22
C ARG A 155 1.68 -9.97 17.93
N ALA A 156 1.93 -10.22 19.22
CA ALA A 156 0.97 -10.92 20.06
C ALA A 156 -0.20 -9.99 20.42
N LYS A 157 -1.44 -10.52 20.29
CA LYS A 157 -2.64 -9.80 20.64
C LYS A 157 -2.79 -9.67 22.16
N ILE A 158 -3.27 -8.52 22.64
CA ILE A 158 -3.64 -8.29 24.03
C ILE A 158 -5.02 -8.94 24.30
N LEU A 159 -5.05 -10.00 25.09
CA LEU A 159 -6.22 -10.89 25.20
C LEU A 159 -7.43 -10.29 25.88
N HIS A 160 -7.28 -9.23 26.69
CA HIS A 160 -8.39 -8.65 27.45
C HIS A 160 -9.16 -7.56 26.69
N TYR A 161 -8.68 -7.08 25.56
CA TYR A 161 -9.42 -6.16 24.68
C TYR A 161 -10.13 -6.95 23.57
N ASN A 162 -11.46 -6.98 23.61
CA ASN A 162 -12.22 -7.78 22.65
C ASN A 162 -13.50 -7.11 22.16
N THR A 163 -14.07 -6.15 22.87
CA THR A 163 -15.39 -5.61 22.58
C THR A 163 -15.33 -4.22 21.95
N VAL A 164 -16.44 -3.79 21.35
CA VAL A 164 -16.56 -2.39 20.87
C VAL A 164 -16.50 -1.42 22.05
N ASP A 165 -17.03 -1.82 23.20
CA ASP A 165 -16.98 -0.98 24.40
C ASP A 165 -15.55 -0.85 24.94
N ASP A 166 -14.72 -1.91 24.83
CA ASP A 166 -13.28 -1.80 25.09
C ASP A 166 -12.60 -0.78 24.16
N ALA A 167 -12.95 -0.77 22.87
CA ALA A 167 -12.42 0.19 21.92
C ALA A 167 -12.85 1.63 22.27
N VAL A 168 -14.10 1.83 22.66
CA VAL A 168 -14.61 3.14 23.13
C VAL A 168 -13.87 3.58 24.39
N ASP A 169 -13.70 2.68 25.34
CA ASP A 169 -12.98 2.93 26.59
C ASP A 169 -11.52 3.29 26.34
N LEU A 170 -10.83 2.58 25.45
CA LEU A 170 -9.46 2.87 25.04
C LEU A 170 -9.36 4.28 24.46
N ILE A 171 -10.22 4.64 23.51
CA ILE A 171 -10.24 5.99 22.92
C ILE A 171 -10.56 7.05 23.98
N ALA A 172 -11.48 6.78 24.90
CA ALA A 172 -11.84 7.71 25.96
C ALA A 172 -10.71 7.97 26.93
N LYS A 173 -9.92 6.94 27.30
CA LYS A 173 -8.85 7.02 28.32
C LYS A 173 -7.52 7.48 27.74
N SER A 174 -7.22 7.17 26.48
CA SER A 174 -5.95 7.52 25.84
C SER A 174 -5.78 9.02 25.65
N ASN A 175 -4.54 9.49 25.77
CA ASN A 175 -4.13 10.88 25.58
C ASN A 175 -3.10 11.06 24.46
N ASN A 176 -2.50 9.98 23.97
CA ASN A 176 -1.44 10.00 22.96
C ASN A 176 -1.73 8.97 21.87
N ILE A 177 -2.76 9.23 21.09
CA ILE A 177 -3.21 8.31 20.04
C ILE A 177 -2.38 8.54 18.77
N ILE A 178 -1.76 7.48 18.28
CA ILE A 178 -1.24 7.44 16.91
C ILE A 178 -2.35 6.93 15.99
N LEU A 179 -2.59 7.69 14.91
CA LEU A 179 -3.42 7.25 13.80
C LEU A 179 -2.56 6.86 12.61
N ILE A 180 -2.91 5.74 11.96
CA ILE A 180 -2.36 5.35 10.67
C ILE A 180 -3.52 5.29 9.69
N THR A 181 -3.50 6.13 8.67
CA THR A 181 -4.62 6.28 7.73
C THR A 181 -4.19 5.98 6.30
N GLY A 182 -5.11 5.44 5.51
CA GLY A 182 -4.89 5.15 4.10
C GLY A 182 -6.08 5.52 3.22
N ALA A 183 -6.02 5.16 1.94
CA ALA A 183 -6.96 5.61 0.92
C ALA A 183 -8.43 5.24 1.19
N GLY A 184 -8.69 4.20 2.00
CA GLY A 184 -10.03 3.81 2.42
C GLY A 184 -10.82 4.91 3.14
N ILE A 185 -10.14 5.90 3.78
CA ILE A 185 -10.83 7.03 4.42
C ILE A 185 -11.36 8.07 3.43
N SER A 186 -10.93 8.03 2.16
CA SER A 186 -11.31 8.98 1.11
C SER A 186 -12.27 8.39 0.07
N THR A 187 -12.54 7.07 0.13
CA THR A 187 -13.32 6.36 -0.91
C THR A 187 -14.77 6.83 -1.00
N SER A 188 -15.37 7.30 0.08
CA SER A 188 -16.73 7.85 0.09
C SER A 188 -16.88 9.18 -0.66
N LEU A 189 -15.77 9.86 -0.97
CA LEU A 189 -15.74 11.02 -1.87
C LEU A 189 -15.54 10.66 -3.34
N GLY A 190 -15.47 9.36 -3.66
CA GLY A 190 -15.19 8.87 -5.01
C GLY A 190 -13.70 8.85 -5.38
N ILE A 191 -12.81 9.13 -4.43
CA ILE A 191 -11.36 8.97 -4.62
C ILE A 191 -11.08 7.46 -4.51
N PRO A 192 -10.59 6.81 -5.58
CA PRO A 192 -10.32 5.37 -5.52
C PRO A 192 -9.17 5.08 -4.56
N ASP A 193 -9.25 3.97 -3.85
CA ASP A 193 -8.07 3.39 -3.25
C ASP A 193 -7.17 2.75 -4.32
N PHE A 194 -5.99 2.26 -3.93
CA PHE A 194 -5.03 1.74 -4.89
C PHE A 194 -5.32 0.30 -5.31
N ARG A 195 -5.76 -0.58 -4.39
CA ARG A 195 -5.69 -2.04 -4.52
C ARG A 195 -7.04 -2.76 -4.58
N SER A 196 -8.16 -2.10 -4.32
CA SER A 196 -9.48 -2.75 -4.36
C SER A 196 -9.79 -3.33 -5.72
N GLN A 197 -10.18 -4.61 -5.76
CA GLN A 197 -10.51 -5.29 -7.02
C GLN A 197 -11.65 -4.56 -7.76
N GLY A 198 -11.44 -4.27 -9.03
CA GLY A 198 -12.41 -3.64 -9.93
C GLY A 198 -12.66 -2.15 -9.71
N THR A 199 -12.40 -1.60 -8.54
CA THR A 199 -12.65 -0.18 -8.20
C THR A 199 -11.39 0.61 -7.89
N GLY A 200 -10.32 -0.06 -7.47
CA GLY A 200 -9.04 0.55 -7.16
C GLY A 200 -8.33 1.13 -8.37
N LEU A 201 -7.35 1.99 -8.11
CA LEU A 201 -6.58 2.64 -9.17
C LEU A 201 -5.86 1.59 -10.04
N TYR A 202 -5.21 0.61 -9.43
CA TYR A 202 -4.44 -0.41 -10.16
C TYR A 202 -5.30 -1.23 -11.13
N SER A 203 -6.52 -1.60 -10.75
CA SER A 203 -7.45 -2.29 -11.66
C SER A 203 -7.82 -1.45 -12.89
N LYS A 204 -7.77 -0.12 -12.79
CA LYS A 204 -8.01 0.79 -13.91
C LYS A 204 -6.79 0.93 -14.83
N LEU A 205 -5.60 0.55 -14.37
CA LEU A 205 -4.33 0.69 -15.11
C LEU A 205 -3.96 -0.55 -15.92
N GLU A 206 -4.69 -1.66 -15.80
CA GLU A 206 -4.45 -2.90 -16.56
C GLU A 206 -4.35 -2.66 -18.07
N HIS A 207 -5.09 -1.68 -18.60
CA HIS A 207 -5.07 -1.33 -20.01
C HIS A 207 -3.75 -0.71 -20.51
N LEU A 208 -2.88 -0.25 -19.61
CA LEU A 208 -1.56 0.31 -19.97
C LEU A 208 -0.54 -0.77 -20.36
N GLY A 209 -0.85 -2.06 -20.12
CA GLY A 209 0.02 -3.17 -20.49
C GLY A 209 1.33 -3.23 -19.70
N LEU A 210 1.35 -2.64 -18.49
CA LEU A 210 2.48 -2.71 -17.57
C LEU A 210 2.58 -4.12 -16.98
N SER A 211 3.79 -4.55 -16.64
CA SER A 211 4.02 -5.83 -15.98
C SER A 211 3.43 -5.84 -14.56
N ASP A 212 3.54 -4.71 -13.88
CA ASP A 212 2.94 -4.42 -12.58
C ASP A 212 2.33 -3.00 -12.61
N PRO A 213 1.07 -2.79 -12.24
CA PRO A 213 0.46 -1.47 -12.14
C PRO A 213 1.21 -0.49 -11.21
N GLN A 214 2.02 -0.98 -10.26
CA GLN A 214 2.84 -0.16 -9.37
C GLN A 214 3.97 0.57 -10.11
N GLU A 215 4.41 0.08 -11.28
CA GLU A 215 5.43 0.72 -12.12
C GLU A 215 5.09 2.17 -12.50
N VAL A 216 3.79 2.52 -12.50
CA VAL A 216 3.34 3.91 -12.72
C VAL A 216 3.96 4.88 -11.71
N PHE A 217 4.21 4.40 -10.50
CA PHE A 217 4.81 5.18 -9.41
C PHE A 217 6.27 4.78 -9.14
N ASP A 218 6.96 4.12 -10.07
CA ASP A 218 8.39 3.83 -9.95
C ASP A 218 9.24 5.01 -10.41
N ILE A 219 10.26 5.39 -9.62
CA ILE A 219 11.10 6.54 -9.93
C ILE A 219 12.03 6.29 -11.12
N GLY A 220 12.43 5.04 -11.35
CA GLY A 220 13.24 4.65 -12.50
C GLY A 220 12.45 4.75 -13.79
N VAL A 221 11.22 4.21 -13.80
CA VAL A 221 10.26 4.31 -14.91
C VAL A 221 9.93 5.78 -15.19
N PHE A 222 9.63 6.58 -14.17
CA PHE A 222 9.34 8.01 -14.33
C PHE A 222 10.51 8.78 -14.95
N LYS A 223 11.74 8.46 -14.60
CA LYS A 223 12.93 9.12 -15.17
C LYS A 223 13.18 8.74 -16.63
N GLN A 224 12.77 7.52 -17.02
CA GLN A 224 12.89 7.02 -18.38
C GLN A 224 11.75 7.56 -19.26
N ASP A 225 10.53 7.42 -18.80
CA ASP A 225 9.33 7.88 -19.49
C ASP A 225 8.28 8.44 -18.52
N PRO A 226 8.28 9.75 -18.27
CA PRO A 226 7.28 10.38 -17.40
C PRO A 226 5.85 10.37 -17.98
N THR A 227 5.67 10.01 -19.26
CA THR A 227 4.33 9.95 -19.88
C THR A 227 3.44 8.94 -19.19
N ILE A 228 4.01 7.82 -18.72
CA ILE A 228 3.30 6.75 -18.03
C ILE A 228 2.61 7.30 -16.77
N PHE A 229 3.33 7.98 -15.90
CA PHE A 229 2.75 8.62 -14.72
C PHE A 229 1.73 9.70 -15.09
N TYR A 230 2.06 10.58 -16.05
CA TYR A 230 1.17 11.70 -16.40
C TYR A 230 -0.10 11.26 -17.14
N SER A 231 -0.15 10.05 -17.70
CA SER A 231 -1.39 9.50 -18.27
C SER A 231 -2.47 9.27 -17.23
N VAL A 232 -2.10 9.06 -15.97
CA VAL A 232 -3.01 8.78 -14.84
C VAL A 232 -3.04 9.90 -13.80
N ALA A 233 -2.08 10.83 -13.86
CA ALA A 233 -1.89 11.86 -12.83
C ALA A 233 -3.16 12.72 -12.60
N LYS A 234 -3.98 12.97 -13.63
CA LYS A 234 -5.22 13.74 -13.49
C LYS A 234 -6.26 13.05 -12.63
N ASP A 235 -6.29 11.70 -12.63
CA ASP A 235 -7.28 10.91 -11.89
C ASP A 235 -6.99 10.86 -10.40
N ILE A 236 -5.73 11.12 -10.02
CA ILE A 236 -5.27 11.12 -8.63
C ILE A 236 -5.04 12.55 -8.08
N LEU A 237 -5.23 13.59 -8.91
CA LEU A 237 -5.15 14.97 -8.42
C LEU A 237 -6.22 15.22 -7.36
N PRO A 238 -5.90 15.96 -6.29
CA PRO A 238 -6.90 16.44 -5.34
C PRO A 238 -8.00 17.23 -6.07
N SER A 239 -9.17 16.62 -6.24
CA SER A 239 -10.27 17.17 -7.04
C SER A 239 -11.37 17.81 -6.21
N THR A 240 -11.33 17.64 -4.89
CA THR A 240 -12.39 18.09 -3.98
C THR A 240 -11.84 18.86 -2.80
N ASP A 241 -12.61 19.84 -2.33
CA ASP A 241 -12.39 20.53 -1.05
C ASP A 241 -13.18 19.90 0.10
N LYS A 242 -13.98 18.88 -0.20
CA LYS A 242 -14.74 18.13 0.79
C LYS A 242 -13.86 17.10 1.47
N TYR A 243 -14.18 16.83 2.71
CA TYR A 243 -13.56 15.77 3.49
C TYR A 243 -14.65 14.84 4.05
N THR A 244 -14.26 13.66 4.51
CA THR A 244 -15.19 12.63 4.99
C THR A 244 -15.45 12.75 6.49
N PRO A 245 -16.49 12.09 7.04
CA PRO A 245 -16.66 11.91 8.49
C PRO A 245 -15.41 11.35 9.18
N THR A 246 -14.69 10.46 8.53
CA THR A 246 -13.43 9.90 9.08
C THR A 246 -12.35 10.98 9.24
N HIS A 247 -12.18 11.87 8.26
CA HIS A 247 -11.28 13.01 8.41
C HIS A 247 -11.73 13.96 9.56
N LYS A 248 -13.05 14.18 9.71
CA LYS A 248 -13.59 14.95 10.84
C LYS A 248 -13.29 14.28 12.19
N PHE A 249 -13.37 12.95 12.25
CA PHE A 249 -13.00 12.20 13.45
C PHE A 249 -11.53 12.43 13.85
N ILE A 250 -10.61 12.43 12.89
CA ILE A 250 -9.19 12.74 13.14
C ILE A 250 -9.04 14.15 13.72
N ALA A 251 -9.70 15.14 13.12
CA ALA A 251 -9.69 16.51 13.63
C ALA A 251 -10.30 16.61 15.04
N MET A 252 -11.37 15.86 15.33
CA MET A 252 -11.98 15.83 16.66
C MET A 252 -11.05 15.21 17.71
N LEU A 253 -10.27 14.18 17.37
CA LEU A 253 -9.24 13.65 18.27
C LEU A 253 -8.22 14.74 18.63
N HIS A 254 -7.82 15.55 17.64
CA HIS A 254 -6.95 16.70 17.91
C HIS A 254 -7.64 17.75 18.79
N GLU A 255 -8.87 18.16 18.46
CA GLU A 255 -9.66 19.13 19.23
C GLU A 255 -9.81 18.71 20.71
N LYS A 256 -9.86 17.40 20.97
CA LYS A 256 -9.94 16.82 22.32
C LYS A 256 -8.58 16.59 22.98
N GLY A 257 -7.49 17.00 22.34
CA GLY A 257 -6.13 16.85 22.89
C GLY A 257 -5.62 15.41 22.95
N LYS A 258 -6.22 14.48 22.17
CA LYS A 258 -5.88 13.05 22.17
C LYS A 258 -4.97 12.64 21.03
N LEU A 259 -4.92 13.39 19.93
CA LEU A 259 -4.09 13.07 18.78
C LEU A 259 -2.61 13.36 19.05
N LEU A 260 -1.77 12.33 19.11
CA LEU A 260 -0.33 12.48 19.15
C LEU A 260 0.19 12.80 17.74
N THR A 261 -0.02 11.89 16.79
CA THR A 261 0.38 12.05 15.37
C THR A 261 -0.54 11.21 14.48
N ASN A 262 -0.91 11.76 13.33
CA ASN A 262 -1.53 11.02 12.23
C ASN A 262 -0.47 10.73 11.16
N TYR A 263 -0.15 9.46 10.95
CA TYR A 263 0.68 8.95 9.86
C TYR A 263 -0.24 8.62 8.68
N SER A 264 -0.34 9.54 7.73
CA SER A 264 -1.18 9.36 6.55
C SER A 264 -0.39 8.79 5.38
N GLN A 265 -0.92 7.72 4.78
CA GLN A 265 -0.42 7.16 3.52
C GLN A 265 -1.03 7.89 2.31
N ASN A 266 -2.03 8.77 2.54
CA ASN A 266 -2.72 9.50 1.50
C ASN A 266 -1.89 10.67 0.97
N ILE A 267 -2.12 11.00 -0.28
CA ILE A 267 -1.50 12.11 -0.99
C ILE A 267 -2.49 13.25 -1.30
N ASP A 268 -3.76 13.09 -0.88
CA ASP A 268 -4.87 14.00 -1.18
C ASP A 268 -4.93 15.24 -0.28
N ASN A 269 -4.25 15.21 0.88
CA ASN A 269 -4.14 16.32 1.85
C ASN A 269 -5.49 16.77 2.46
N LEU A 270 -6.46 15.83 2.56
CA LEU A 270 -7.80 16.14 3.09
C LEU A 270 -7.83 16.28 4.61
N GLU A 271 -6.89 15.69 5.33
CA GLU A 271 -6.75 15.83 6.78
C GLU A 271 -6.57 17.31 7.19
N VAL A 272 -5.73 18.05 6.44
CA VAL A 272 -5.50 19.48 6.70
C VAL A 272 -6.78 20.28 6.46
N LYS A 273 -7.55 19.93 5.41
CA LYS A 273 -8.84 20.58 5.12
C LYS A 273 -9.89 20.30 6.19
N ALA A 274 -9.84 19.14 6.82
CA ALA A 274 -10.71 18.77 7.94
C ALA A 274 -10.35 19.48 9.25
N GLY A 275 -9.18 20.14 9.33
CA GLY A 275 -8.71 20.88 10.49
C GLY A 275 -7.61 20.22 11.31
N VAL A 276 -6.98 19.17 10.77
CA VAL A 276 -5.80 18.55 11.41
C VAL A 276 -4.60 19.47 11.23
N PRO A 277 -3.91 19.89 12.30
CA PRO A 277 -2.73 20.74 12.21
C PRO A 277 -1.56 20.00 11.51
N LYS A 278 -0.77 20.75 10.77
CA LYS A 278 0.36 20.19 10.02
C LYS A 278 1.43 19.55 10.91
N ASP A 279 1.63 20.05 12.11
CA ASP A 279 2.57 19.48 13.09
C ASP A 279 2.07 18.16 13.71
N LYS A 280 0.80 17.80 13.49
CA LYS A 280 0.18 16.54 13.89
C LYS A 280 0.01 15.57 12.75
N LEU A 281 0.39 15.95 11.53
CA LEU A 281 0.23 15.16 10.32
C LEU A 281 1.56 14.84 9.67
N ILE A 282 1.88 13.56 9.56
CA ILE A 282 3.02 13.06 8.76
C ILE A 282 2.46 12.45 7.48
N GLN A 283 2.73 13.10 6.36
CA GLN A 283 2.39 12.57 5.03
C GLN A 283 3.50 11.61 4.60
N CYS A 284 3.33 10.32 4.93
CA CYS A 284 4.38 9.31 4.76
C CYS A 284 4.84 9.18 3.31
N HIS A 285 3.91 9.33 2.36
CA HIS A 285 4.19 9.22 0.93
C HIS A 285 4.26 10.57 0.22
N GLY A 286 4.53 11.65 0.98
CA GLY A 286 4.52 13.00 0.42
C GLY A 286 3.14 13.46 -0.01
N SER A 287 3.07 14.49 -0.87
CA SER A 287 1.78 15.00 -1.35
C SER A 287 1.92 15.82 -2.62
N PHE A 288 0.78 16.15 -3.23
CA PHE A 288 0.68 17.13 -4.32
C PHE A 288 0.87 18.59 -3.89
N GLY A 289 1.18 18.86 -2.63
CA GLY A 289 1.35 20.23 -2.11
C GLY A 289 2.50 20.99 -2.76
N THR A 290 3.55 20.32 -3.20
CA THR A 290 4.68 20.90 -3.91
C THR A 290 5.11 20.00 -5.07
N ALA A 291 5.93 20.57 -5.98
CA ALA A 291 6.52 19.83 -7.10
C ALA A 291 7.96 20.29 -7.32
N THR A 292 8.83 19.32 -7.64
CA THR A 292 10.27 19.53 -7.82
C THR A 292 10.70 19.09 -9.21
N CYS A 293 11.55 19.90 -9.85
CA CYS A 293 12.15 19.56 -11.14
C CYS A 293 13.18 18.45 -10.96
N VAL A 294 13.03 17.34 -11.67
CA VAL A 294 13.96 16.19 -11.60
C VAL A 294 15.36 16.51 -12.11
N GLN A 295 15.52 17.56 -12.94
CA GLN A 295 16.80 17.93 -13.55
C GLN A 295 17.56 18.99 -12.75
N CYS A 296 16.89 20.08 -12.32
CA CYS A 296 17.57 21.23 -11.71
C CYS A 296 17.21 21.48 -10.24
N GLY A 297 16.33 20.64 -9.64
CA GLY A 297 15.90 20.78 -8.24
C GLY A 297 15.02 22.02 -7.97
N TYR A 298 14.54 22.73 -9.00
CA TYR A 298 13.62 23.84 -8.79
C TYR A 298 12.32 23.34 -8.18
N LYS A 299 11.92 23.93 -7.05
CA LYS A 299 10.72 23.58 -6.31
C LYS A 299 9.65 24.67 -6.43
N CYS A 300 8.39 24.27 -6.59
CA CYS A 300 7.26 25.19 -6.61
C CYS A 300 6.04 24.60 -5.89
N GLN A 301 5.01 25.42 -5.68
CA GLN A 301 3.70 24.94 -5.19
C GLN A 301 3.09 24.01 -6.23
N GLY A 302 2.50 22.88 -5.79
CA GLY A 302 1.94 21.86 -6.66
C GLY A 302 0.81 22.37 -7.56
N GLU A 303 0.01 23.31 -7.06
CA GLU A 303 -1.08 23.94 -7.82
C GLU A 303 -0.62 24.56 -9.15
N LYS A 304 0.67 24.93 -9.25
CA LYS A 304 1.22 25.51 -10.49
C LYS A 304 1.32 24.52 -11.64
N ILE A 305 1.41 23.23 -11.34
CA ILE A 305 1.49 22.18 -12.38
C ILE A 305 0.13 21.54 -12.68
N PHE A 306 -0.90 21.77 -11.85
CA PHE A 306 -2.22 21.17 -12.02
C PHE A 306 -2.90 21.52 -13.36
N PRO A 307 -2.83 22.76 -13.90
CA PRO A 307 -3.43 23.08 -15.19
C PRO A 307 -2.84 22.24 -16.34
N GLU A 308 -1.53 21.98 -16.31
CA GLU A 308 -0.87 21.15 -17.33
C GLU A 308 -1.27 19.70 -17.20
N ILE A 309 -1.31 19.15 -15.97
CA ILE A 309 -1.76 17.78 -15.70
C ILE A 309 -3.22 17.59 -16.15
N LYS A 310 -4.12 18.53 -15.80
CA LYS A 310 -5.53 18.48 -16.22
C LYS A 310 -5.72 18.56 -17.75
N ALA A 311 -4.76 19.12 -18.46
CA ALA A 311 -4.72 19.19 -19.91
C ALA A 311 -3.99 18.00 -20.57
N ASP A 312 -3.73 16.93 -19.81
CA ASP A 312 -2.96 15.73 -20.24
C ASP A 312 -1.57 16.08 -20.79
N LYS A 313 -0.90 17.10 -20.18
CA LYS A 313 0.44 17.55 -20.56
C LYS A 313 1.43 17.29 -19.45
N ILE A 314 2.66 16.99 -19.84
CA ILE A 314 3.78 16.84 -18.91
C ILE A 314 4.26 18.23 -18.48
N PRO A 315 4.19 18.59 -17.19
CA PRO A 315 4.65 19.88 -16.70
C PRO A 315 6.16 20.04 -16.87
N ARG A 316 6.56 21.08 -17.59
CA ARG A 316 7.98 21.40 -17.83
C ARG A 316 8.47 22.47 -16.84
N CYS A 317 9.68 22.31 -16.38
CA CYS A 317 10.30 23.23 -15.42
C CYS A 317 10.49 24.64 -16.03
N PRO A 318 9.88 25.69 -15.45
CA PRO A 318 9.99 27.04 -15.98
C PRO A 318 11.44 27.57 -15.96
N ARG A 319 12.23 27.14 -14.97
CA ARG A 319 13.65 27.51 -14.87
C ARG A 319 14.48 26.88 -15.98
N CYS A 320 14.29 25.59 -16.27
CA CYS A 320 14.97 24.92 -17.36
C CYS A 320 14.56 25.50 -18.72
N VAL A 321 13.26 25.76 -18.95
CA VAL A 321 12.76 26.42 -20.15
C VAL A 321 13.41 27.79 -20.35
N GLN A 322 13.54 28.59 -19.31
CA GLN A 322 14.19 29.89 -19.39
C GLN A 322 15.68 29.76 -19.70
N THR A 323 16.40 28.81 -19.10
CA THR A 323 17.82 28.55 -19.37
C THR A 323 18.03 28.15 -20.82
N LEU A 324 17.19 27.27 -21.38
CA LEU A 324 17.29 26.86 -22.79
C LEU A 324 17.02 28.03 -23.73
N ARG A 325 16.02 28.89 -23.44
CA ARG A 325 15.75 30.10 -24.24
C ARG A 325 16.93 31.09 -24.25
N THR A 326 17.62 31.23 -23.11
CA THR A 326 18.79 32.13 -23.01
C THR A 326 20.03 31.52 -23.64
N ALA A 327 20.21 30.21 -23.57
CA ALA A 327 21.35 29.52 -24.21
C ALA A 327 21.22 29.47 -25.75
N GLY A 328 19.98 29.38 -26.25
CA GLY A 328 19.70 29.40 -27.71
C GLY A 328 19.63 30.79 -28.35
N ALA A 329 19.76 31.87 -27.58
CA ALA A 329 19.81 33.21 -28.14
C ALA A 329 21.21 33.45 -28.78
N PRO A 330 21.31 33.64 -30.10
CA PRO A 330 22.61 33.95 -30.71
C PRO A 330 23.16 35.23 -30.08
N PRO A 331 24.50 35.31 -29.82
CA PRO A 331 25.09 36.48 -29.23
C PRO A 331 24.73 37.70 -30.09
N LYS A 332 24.14 38.72 -29.49
CA LYS A 332 23.86 40.00 -30.18
C LYS A 332 25.16 40.52 -30.74
N ARG A 333 25.43 40.21 -32.02
CA ARG A 333 26.55 40.80 -32.75
C ARG A 333 26.34 42.33 -32.74
N LYS A 334 27.23 43.04 -32.06
CA LYS A 334 27.41 44.50 -32.25
C LYS A 334 27.58 44.74 -33.74
N ARG A 335 26.63 45.41 -34.36
CA ARG A 335 26.75 45.87 -35.73
C ARG A 335 27.91 46.85 -35.77
N SER A 336 29.08 46.41 -36.23
CA SER A 336 30.05 47.30 -36.80
C SER A 336 29.62 47.62 -38.23
N ALA A 337 29.42 48.91 -38.50
CA ALA A 337 29.11 49.38 -39.84
C ALA A 337 30.29 49.11 -40.74
N GLY A 338 30.12 48.60 -41.94
CA GLY A 338 31.05 48.67 -43.02
C GLY A 338 31.20 47.38 -43.82
N THR A 339 30.83 47.58 -45.11
CA THR A 339 31.27 46.93 -46.35
C THR A 339 30.44 45.79 -46.92
N GLU A 340 29.71 46.17 -47.97
CA GLU A 340 29.19 45.30 -49.00
C GLU A 340 30.27 44.41 -49.62
N LYS A 341 30.03 43.09 -49.75
CA LYS A 341 30.54 42.28 -50.86
C LYS A 341 29.74 41.01 -51.10
N LYS A 342 29.12 41.02 -52.30
CA LYS A 342 28.86 39.92 -53.24
C LYS A 342 28.33 38.58 -52.70
N ARG A 343 27.05 38.32 -53.10
CA ARG A 343 26.41 37.02 -53.28
C ARG A 343 27.33 36.07 -54.09
N ARG A 344 27.56 34.88 -53.55
CA ARG A 344 27.74 33.66 -54.32
C ARG A 344 26.72 32.63 -53.81
N ARG A 345 25.86 32.27 -54.73
CA ARG A 345 24.90 31.18 -54.71
C ARG A 345 25.72 29.90 -54.77
N TRP A 346 25.57 29.00 -53.79
CA TRP A 346 25.92 27.61 -53.93
C TRP A 346 24.69 26.81 -53.55
N ASP A 347 24.41 25.85 -54.46
CA ASP A 347 23.20 25.06 -54.52
C ASP A 347 23.11 24.05 -53.34
N ALA A 348 21.87 23.73 -53.11
CA ALA A 348 21.39 22.67 -52.28
C ALA A 348 21.99 21.30 -52.66
N ASP A 349 22.37 20.53 -51.76
CA ASP A 349 21.85 19.16 -51.51
C ASP A 349 22.79 18.49 -50.51
N SER A 350 22.35 18.38 -49.27
CA SER A 350 22.59 17.22 -48.41
C SER A 350 21.66 17.35 -47.21
N SER A 351 20.57 16.62 -47.31
CA SER A 351 19.75 16.21 -46.22
C SER A 351 20.55 15.28 -45.33
N ASP A 352 21.27 15.88 -44.41
CA ASP A 352 21.76 15.23 -43.20
C ASP A 352 21.35 16.15 -42.07
N GLU A 353 20.01 16.19 -41.80
CA GLU A 353 19.51 16.66 -40.51
C GLU A 353 19.94 15.61 -39.48
N SER A 354 21.19 15.76 -39.02
CA SER A 354 21.54 15.29 -37.69
C SER A 354 20.52 15.94 -36.77
N GLU A 355 19.59 15.14 -36.29
CA GLU A 355 18.69 15.46 -35.22
C GLU A 355 19.55 15.91 -34.04
N TYR A 356 19.86 17.21 -33.99
CA TYR A 356 20.51 17.79 -32.83
C TYR A 356 19.60 17.56 -31.66
N ASP A 357 20.07 16.76 -30.75
CA ASP A 357 19.45 16.49 -29.46
C ASP A 357 19.20 17.84 -28.76
N ILE A 358 18.05 18.45 -29.04
CA ILE A 358 17.67 19.73 -28.42
C ILE A 358 17.39 19.38 -26.96
N PRO A 359 18.24 19.91 -26.02
CA PRO A 359 18.05 19.59 -24.63
C PRO A 359 16.61 19.91 -24.21
N GLU A 360 15.83 18.91 -23.80
CA GLU A 360 14.51 19.13 -23.28
C GLU A 360 14.57 19.78 -21.90
N ALA A 361 13.60 20.64 -21.61
CA ALA A 361 13.44 21.19 -20.27
C ALA A 361 13.09 20.08 -19.27
N GLY A 362 13.68 20.14 -18.08
CA GLY A 362 13.39 19.17 -17.03
C GLY A 362 11.90 19.07 -16.70
N VAL A 363 11.47 17.87 -16.34
CA VAL A 363 10.09 17.59 -15.94
C VAL A 363 9.89 17.98 -14.48
N MET A 364 8.75 18.61 -14.18
CA MET A 364 8.32 18.82 -12.79
C MET A 364 7.69 17.53 -12.28
N LYS A 365 8.14 17.00 -11.17
CA LYS A 365 7.55 15.85 -10.47
C LYS A 365 6.80 16.33 -9.23
N PRO A 366 5.54 15.94 -9.00
CA PRO A 366 4.92 16.19 -7.68
C PRO A 366 5.78 15.57 -6.58
N ASP A 367 5.80 16.20 -5.41
CA ASP A 367 6.57 15.70 -4.27
C ASP A 367 5.83 14.56 -3.54
N ILE A 368 5.29 13.60 -4.32
CA ILE A 368 4.82 12.30 -3.86
C ILE A 368 6.02 11.35 -3.88
N THR A 369 6.14 10.50 -2.88
CA THR A 369 7.20 9.48 -2.83
C THR A 369 6.87 8.36 -3.80
N PHE A 370 7.74 8.11 -4.75
CA PHE A 370 7.63 7.00 -5.69
C PHE A 370 8.36 5.77 -5.14
N PHE A 371 7.99 4.59 -5.62
CA PHE A 371 8.77 3.38 -5.36
C PHE A 371 10.22 3.59 -5.80
N GLY A 372 11.16 3.15 -4.97
CA GLY A 372 12.60 3.43 -5.17
C GLY A 372 13.07 4.80 -4.66
N GLU A 373 12.19 5.64 -4.09
CA GLU A 373 12.59 6.85 -3.36
C GLU A 373 12.56 6.62 -1.85
N ALA A 374 13.46 7.26 -1.12
CA ALA A 374 13.41 7.26 0.34
C ALA A 374 12.17 8.02 0.84
N LEU A 375 11.56 7.54 1.92
CA LEU A 375 10.51 8.29 2.61
C LEU A 375 11.08 9.60 3.19
N PRO A 376 10.22 10.60 3.44
CA PRO A 376 10.64 11.82 4.10
C PRO A 376 11.29 11.53 5.48
N ASP A 377 12.45 12.15 5.76
CA ASP A 377 13.18 11.97 7.04
C ASP A 377 12.32 12.28 8.27
N GLU A 378 11.30 13.11 8.10
CA GLU A 378 10.37 13.49 9.16
C GLU A 378 9.57 12.28 9.68
N PHE A 379 9.26 11.32 8.83
CA PHE A 379 8.57 10.08 9.22
C PHE A 379 9.36 9.31 10.29
N SER A 380 10.59 8.91 9.98
CA SER A 380 11.41 8.12 10.92
C SER A 380 11.77 8.92 12.16
N ARG A 381 12.17 10.18 12.01
CA ARG A 381 12.52 11.04 13.14
C ARG A 381 11.33 11.23 14.09
N ARG A 382 10.13 11.52 13.56
CA ARG A 382 8.93 11.71 14.38
C ARG A 382 8.57 10.44 15.15
N LEU A 383 8.59 9.30 14.47
CA LEU A 383 8.28 8.02 15.07
C LEU A 383 9.28 7.63 16.17
N THR A 384 10.60 7.73 15.88
CA THR A 384 11.64 7.21 16.77
C THR A 384 11.99 8.15 17.91
N GLU A 385 11.99 9.47 17.67
CA GLU A 385 12.49 10.44 18.67
C GLU A 385 11.36 11.08 19.49
N HIS A 386 10.11 11.01 19.02
CA HIS A 386 9.02 11.71 19.70
C HIS A 386 7.85 10.82 20.08
N ASP A 387 7.38 9.94 19.20
CA ASP A 387 6.08 9.28 19.39
C ASP A 387 6.21 7.96 20.15
N ARG A 388 7.30 7.21 19.94
CA ARG A 388 7.51 5.87 20.50
C ARG A 388 7.25 5.79 22.01
N ASP A 389 7.84 6.70 22.76
CA ASP A 389 7.82 6.66 24.24
C ASP A 389 6.56 7.32 24.83
N LYS A 390 5.66 7.84 23.98
CA LYS A 390 4.46 8.56 24.42
C LYS A 390 3.16 7.88 24.05
N VAL A 391 3.17 7.11 22.97
CA VAL A 391 1.95 6.49 22.42
C VAL A 391 1.31 5.55 23.43
N ASP A 392 0.00 5.66 23.61
CA ASP A 392 -0.81 4.83 24.51
C ASP A 392 -1.94 4.09 23.78
N LEU A 393 -2.17 4.39 22.48
CA LEU A 393 -3.12 3.71 21.62
C LEU A 393 -2.76 3.92 20.14
N VAL A 394 -2.86 2.86 19.35
CA VAL A 394 -2.78 2.95 17.89
C VAL A 394 -4.13 2.65 17.27
N ILE A 395 -4.59 3.49 16.34
CA ILE A 395 -5.78 3.23 15.54
C ILE A 395 -5.40 3.26 14.07
N VAL A 396 -5.66 2.19 13.37
CA VAL A 396 -5.42 2.04 11.93
C VAL A 396 -6.74 2.15 11.19
N ILE A 397 -6.86 3.06 10.23
CA ILE A 397 -8.13 3.33 9.55
C ILE A 397 -7.96 3.34 8.03
N GLY A 398 -8.74 2.50 7.32
CA GLY A 398 -8.88 2.57 5.86
C GLY A 398 -7.61 2.22 5.08
N THR A 399 -6.80 1.32 5.59
CA THR A 399 -5.60 0.81 4.92
C THR A 399 -5.43 -0.68 5.16
N SER A 400 -4.92 -1.40 4.17
CA SER A 400 -4.50 -2.79 4.34
C SER A 400 -3.13 -2.95 4.99
N LEU A 401 -2.38 -1.85 5.22
CA LEU A 401 -1.02 -1.86 5.80
C LEU A 401 -0.07 -2.87 5.12
N LYS A 402 -0.01 -2.86 3.79
CA LYS A 402 0.89 -3.73 3.03
C LYS A 402 2.17 -3.02 2.57
N VAL A 403 2.23 -1.69 2.67
CA VAL A 403 3.35 -0.88 2.18
C VAL A 403 4.30 -0.52 3.31
N THR A 404 5.52 -1.04 3.22
CA THR A 404 6.63 -0.69 4.12
C THR A 404 7.16 0.71 3.80
N PRO A 405 7.75 1.39 4.80
CA PRO A 405 7.90 1.02 6.20
C PRO A 405 6.70 1.41 7.08
N VAL A 406 5.62 1.96 6.53
CA VAL A 406 4.44 2.38 7.33
C VAL A 406 3.73 1.17 7.95
N SER A 407 3.70 0.04 7.24
CA SER A 407 3.15 -1.23 7.76
C SER A 407 3.88 -1.74 9.00
N GLU A 408 5.17 -1.43 9.15
CA GLU A 408 5.99 -1.89 10.27
C GLU A 408 5.74 -1.11 11.56
N ILE A 409 5.14 0.08 11.53
CA ILE A 409 4.87 0.88 12.73
C ILE A 409 4.19 0.05 13.81
N VAL A 410 3.17 -0.72 13.43
CA VAL A 410 2.33 -1.50 14.37
C VAL A 410 3.07 -2.65 15.05
N SER A 411 4.08 -3.21 14.40
CA SER A 411 4.94 -4.27 14.96
C SER A 411 6.18 -3.73 15.66
N TRP A 412 6.60 -2.51 15.30
CA TRP A 412 7.79 -1.85 15.86
C TRP A 412 7.54 -1.18 17.22
N LEU A 413 6.29 -0.75 17.45
CA LEU A 413 5.88 -0.21 18.75
C LEU A 413 5.80 -1.32 19.80
N ASP A 414 5.85 -0.93 21.08
CA ASP A 414 5.81 -1.87 22.18
C ASP A 414 4.54 -2.74 22.16
N ALA A 415 4.69 -4.03 22.44
CA ALA A 415 3.64 -5.02 22.28
C ALA A 415 2.42 -4.84 23.21
N ASP A 416 2.59 -4.10 24.31
CA ASP A 416 1.55 -3.78 25.29
C ASP A 416 0.70 -2.55 24.93
N ILE A 417 1.05 -1.83 23.86
CA ILE A 417 0.23 -0.74 23.33
C ILE A 417 -0.97 -1.33 22.59
N PRO A 418 -2.23 -1.00 23.01
CA PRO A 418 -3.43 -1.47 22.34
C PRO A 418 -3.51 -0.97 20.89
N GLN A 419 -4.08 -1.81 20.00
CA GLN A 419 -4.21 -1.50 18.59
C GLN A 419 -5.61 -1.82 18.10
N ILE A 420 -6.29 -0.82 17.51
CA ILE A 420 -7.62 -0.93 16.92
C ILE A 420 -7.50 -0.81 15.40
N TYR A 421 -8.17 -1.70 14.69
CA TYR A 421 -8.23 -1.70 13.23
C TYR A 421 -9.63 -1.36 12.73
N VAL A 422 -9.74 -0.40 11.81
CA VAL A 422 -11.00 0.04 11.21
C VAL A 422 -10.88 -0.03 9.69
N SER A 423 -11.61 -0.96 9.07
CA SER A 423 -11.60 -1.14 7.62
C SER A 423 -12.80 -1.96 7.17
N ARG A 424 -13.05 -2.05 5.85
CA ARG A 424 -14.12 -2.91 5.32
C ARG A 424 -13.84 -4.40 5.50
N GLN A 425 -12.58 -4.80 5.47
CA GLN A 425 -12.14 -6.19 5.58
C GLN A 425 -11.02 -6.31 6.61
N ALA A 426 -10.99 -7.44 7.32
CA ALA A 426 -9.89 -7.76 8.21
C ALA A 426 -8.63 -8.11 7.42
N VAL A 427 -7.47 -7.85 8.01
CA VAL A 427 -6.17 -8.28 7.47
C VAL A 427 -5.66 -9.52 8.21
N ASN A 428 -4.87 -10.35 7.54
CA ASN A 428 -4.37 -11.60 8.10
C ASN A 428 -2.85 -11.57 8.43
N HIS A 429 -2.13 -10.54 7.96
CA HIS A 429 -0.69 -10.39 8.18
C HIS A 429 -0.34 -9.66 9.47
N ILE A 430 -1.30 -8.95 10.09
CA ILE A 430 -1.14 -8.23 11.35
C ILE A 430 -2.21 -8.69 12.34
N ASN A 431 -1.86 -8.80 13.62
CA ASN A 431 -2.79 -9.12 14.70
C ASN A 431 -3.17 -7.84 15.45
N PHE A 432 -4.35 -7.30 15.17
CA PHE A 432 -4.93 -6.21 15.94
C PHE A 432 -5.69 -6.72 17.17
N ASP A 433 -5.80 -5.90 18.21
CA ASP A 433 -6.54 -6.29 19.41
C ASP A 433 -8.04 -6.29 19.16
N ILE A 434 -8.53 -5.29 18.43
CA ILE A 434 -9.95 -5.16 18.08
C ILE A 434 -10.06 -4.79 16.60
N ASP A 435 -10.85 -5.56 15.85
CA ASP A 435 -11.21 -5.28 14.47
C ASP A 435 -12.65 -4.73 14.40
N LEU A 436 -12.80 -3.51 13.87
CA LEU A 436 -14.07 -2.84 13.62
C LEU A 436 -14.30 -2.76 12.11
N LEU A 437 -15.08 -3.69 11.58
CA LEU A 437 -15.24 -3.89 10.15
C LEU A 437 -16.48 -3.21 9.60
N GLY A 438 -16.30 -2.40 8.57
CA GLY A 438 -17.36 -1.66 7.90
C GLY A 438 -16.83 -0.46 7.16
N ASP A 439 -17.73 0.33 6.58
CA ASP A 439 -17.35 1.62 6.01
C ASP A 439 -16.78 2.52 7.10
N CYS A 440 -15.58 3.06 6.88
CA CYS A 440 -14.86 3.85 7.89
C CYS A 440 -15.74 4.97 8.47
N ASP A 441 -16.50 5.66 7.62
CA ASP A 441 -17.39 6.75 8.02
C ASP A 441 -18.52 6.28 8.95
N VAL A 442 -19.07 5.09 8.71
CA VAL A 442 -20.11 4.48 9.56
C VAL A 442 -19.52 4.07 10.91
N VAL A 443 -18.33 3.44 10.90
CA VAL A 443 -17.67 2.99 12.13
C VAL A 443 -17.31 4.18 13.02
N VAL A 444 -16.68 5.23 12.47
CA VAL A 444 -16.27 6.40 13.27
C VAL A 444 -17.47 7.21 13.78
N ALA A 445 -18.58 7.28 13.01
CA ALA A 445 -19.80 7.91 13.45
C ALA A 445 -20.41 7.19 14.66
N GLU A 446 -20.46 5.86 14.64
CA GLU A 446 -20.94 5.05 15.75
C GLU A 446 -20.00 5.12 16.97
N LEU A 447 -18.68 5.12 16.76
CA LEU A 447 -17.72 5.35 17.85
C LEU A 447 -17.93 6.70 18.50
N CYS A 448 -18.10 7.78 17.72
CA CYS A 448 -18.40 9.09 18.25
C CYS A 448 -19.72 9.12 19.03
N ARG A 449 -20.76 8.43 18.53
CA ARG A 449 -22.04 8.33 19.24
C ARG A 449 -21.88 7.64 20.61
N ARG A 450 -21.11 6.56 20.69
CA ARG A 450 -20.83 5.84 21.96
C ARG A 450 -19.93 6.65 22.90
N LEU A 451 -19.02 7.45 22.36
CA LEU A 451 -18.17 8.39 23.10
C LEU A 451 -18.91 9.66 23.55
N GLU A 452 -20.19 9.82 23.19
CA GLU A 452 -20.97 11.04 23.40
C GLU A 452 -20.33 12.29 22.76
N TRP A 453 -19.60 12.07 21.65
CA TRP A 453 -19.01 13.17 20.86
C TRP A 453 -19.98 13.62 19.77
N SER A 454 -20.34 14.91 19.79
CA SER A 454 -21.22 15.48 18.77
C SER A 454 -20.51 15.61 17.43
N MET A 455 -20.59 14.59 16.59
CA MET A 455 -20.09 14.64 15.21
C MET A 455 -21.20 15.12 14.28
N VAL A 456 -21.04 16.32 13.71
CA VAL A 456 -21.96 16.86 12.70
C VAL A 456 -21.23 16.89 11.36
N HIS A 457 -21.76 16.18 10.37
CA HIS A 457 -21.18 16.12 9.03
C HIS A 457 -22.28 15.92 7.98
N GLU A 458 -22.12 16.55 6.77
CA GLU A 458 -23.14 16.47 5.71
C GLU A 458 -23.39 15.04 5.18
N MET A 459 -22.38 14.18 5.25
CA MET A 459 -22.45 12.79 4.80
C MET A 459 -23.04 11.84 5.84
N ILE A 460 -23.27 12.28 7.08
CA ILE A 460 -23.89 11.44 8.12
C ILE A 460 -25.38 11.77 8.19
N PRO A 461 -26.28 10.81 7.90
CA PRO A 461 -27.70 10.99 8.06
C PRO A 461 -28.06 11.29 9.54
N LYS A 462 -28.94 12.27 9.79
CA LYS A 462 -29.34 12.67 11.15
C LYS A 462 -29.99 11.53 11.95
N ASP A 463 -30.57 10.58 11.28
CA ASP A 463 -31.26 9.40 11.82
C ASP A 463 -30.54 8.09 11.47
N GLN A 464 -29.21 8.16 11.28
CA GLN A 464 -28.38 7.00 11.03
C GLN A 464 -28.52 5.98 12.18
N LYS A 465 -28.79 4.75 11.85
CA LYS A 465 -28.77 3.62 12.76
C LYS A 465 -27.77 2.60 12.27
N VAL A 466 -26.93 2.16 13.17
CA VAL A 466 -25.85 1.20 12.88
C VAL A 466 -26.12 -0.05 13.70
N GLU A 467 -26.24 -1.17 13.02
CA GLU A 467 -26.23 -2.49 13.64
C GLU A 467 -24.79 -2.94 13.81
N VAL A 468 -24.44 -3.41 15.00
CA VAL A 468 -23.12 -3.93 15.31
C VAL A 468 -23.25 -5.36 15.76
N ARG A 469 -22.58 -6.26 15.04
CA ARG A 469 -22.58 -7.70 15.36
C ARG A 469 -21.16 -8.23 15.46
N THR A 470 -20.93 -9.18 16.35
CA THR A 470 -19.64 -9.89 16.41
C THR A 470 -19.60 -10.94 15.31
N GLU A 471 -18.49 -11.01 14.57
CA GLU A 471 -18.31 -12.02 13.54
C GLU A 471 -18.23 -13.42 14.16
N PRO A 472 -18.99 -14.41 13.64
CA PRO A 472 -18.97 -15.76 14.18
C PRO A 472 -17.56 -16.35 14.24
N GLY A 473 -17.20 -16.93 15.40
CA GLY A 473 -15.87 -17.51 15.64
C GLY A 473 -14.79 -16.52 16.09
N TYR A 474 -15.06 -15.23 16.11
CA TYR A 474 -14.12 -14.20 16.56
C TYR A 474 -14.70 -13.44 17.76
N LYS A 475 -13.91 -13.29 18.82
CA LYS A 475 -14.33 -12.51 20.00
C LYS A 475 -14.14 -10.99 19.83
N SER A 476 -13.19 -10.59 19.01
CA SER A 476 -12.73 -9.20 18.89
C SER A 476 -12.90 -8.61 17.49
N ARG A 477 -13.73 -9.24 16.68
CA ARG A 477 -14.04 -8.77 15.35
C ARG A 477 -15.53 -8.44 15.26
N HIS A 478 -15.80 -7.16 14.94
CA HIS A 478 -17.15 -6.61 14.95
C HIS A 478 -17.48 -5.98 13.61
N VAL A 479 -18.63 -6.35 13.06
CA VAL A 479 -19.12 -5.85 11.77
C VAL A 479 -20.16 -4.76 12.02
N PHE A 480 -19.97 -3.63 11.36
CA PHE A 480 -20.81 -2.44 11.41
C PHE A 480 -21.57 -2.31 10.10
N GLU A 481 -22.88 -2.36 10.16
CA GLU A 481 -23.75 -2.20 8.99
C GLU A 481 -24.78 -1.11 9.25
N GLU A 482 -24.96 -0.21 8.28
CA GLU A 482 -26.04 0.77 8.34
C GLU A 482 -27.39 0.10 8.05
N GLU A 483 -28.39 0.29 8.93
CA GLU A 483 -29.73 -0.19 8.69
C GLU A 483 -30.30 0.44 7.41
N LYS A 484 -30.44 -0.35 6.34
CA LYS A 484 -31.07 0.11 5.10
C LYS A 484 -32.54 0.43 5.36
N LYS A 485 -32.92 1.70 5.28
CA LYS A 485 -34.34 2.08 5.27
C LYS A 485 -35.04 1.33 4.13
N ASN A 486 -35.90 0.37 4.45
CA ASN A 486 -36.79 -0.26 3.47
C ASN A 486 -37.58 0.87 2.77
N LYS A 487 -37.17 1.27 1.58
CA LYS A 487 -38.03 2.07 0.69
C LYS A 487 -39.23 1.17 0.34
N LYS A 488 -40.26 1.16 1.21
CA LYS A 488 -41.58 0.69 0.82
C LYS A 488 -41.95 1.43 -0.45
N LYS A 489 -41.96 0.73 -1.57
CA LYS A 489 -42.55 1.20 -2.83
C LYS A 489 -43.93 1.71 -2.50
N ALA A 490 -44.13 3.00 -2.45
CA ALA A 490 -45.44 3.59 -2.58
C ALA A 490 -45.88 3.29 -4.01
N LYS A 491 -46.60 2.16 -4.16
CA LYS A 491 -47.49 1.96 -5.28
C LYS A 491 -48.67 2.90 -5.00
N LYS A 492 -48.79 3.91 -5.81
CA LYS A 492 -50.04 4.52 -6.18
C LYS A 492 -50.01 4.77 -7.68
#